data_d3ebdc6a60cbaf21b1acc53a741d970b
#
_entry.id   d3ebdc6a60cbaf21b1acc53a741d970b
#
_cell.length_a   1.000
_cell.length_b   1.000
_cell.length_c   1.000
_cell.angle_alpha   90.00
_cell.angle_beta   90.00
_cell.angle_gamma   90.00
#
_symmetry.space_group_name_H-M   'P 1'
#
loop_
_entity.id
_entity.type
_entity.pdbx_description
1 polymer ?
#
loop_
_entity_poly.entity_id
_entity_poly.type
_entity_poly.pdbx_seq_one_letter_code
_entity_poly.pdbx_strand_id
1 'polypeptide(L)'
;MKRGLLKALLVLTEFALLASAARAQSPPSHAKIELIADLTPSPGHARLWAGLLFHLDPGWHIYWQNAGDSGEPPKIIWNIPAGFSIGPIEWPAPKRLGSGSIIDYGYEDEVLLMAPIRTPMSFDSEGHQNMQIVADVKYVVCREVCNPGKAHLALALPISDAAQAREWHEQFEQARKQIPEPAPAAWKISARAGQNNLILTIAGVPPAKSVTFFPLAAGMIENSAPQLLATDRAGIHLTFKMSDQAYGPPKQLKGVLILDGTSAYRIGALVVSK
;
A
#
# COMPACT_ATOMS: atom_id res chain seq x y z
N MET A 1 21.57 94.16 7.84
CA MET A 1 21.49 93.65 6.48
C MET A 1 22.41 92.43 6.38
N LYS A 2 21.89 91.26 6.19
CA LYS A 2 22.33 90.08 5.42
C LYS A 2 21.60 88.88 5.82
N ARG A 3 20.79 88.43 4.91
CA ARG A 3 19.96 87.22 4.99
C ARG A 3 20.87 85.99 4.82
N GLY A 4 20.86 85.04 5.77
CA GLY A 4 21.51 83.74 5.66
C GLY A 4 20.46 82.66 5.48
N LEU A 5 20.45 82.07 4.31
CA LEU A 5 19.57 80.97 3.94
C LEU A 5 19.92 79.69 4.71
N LEU A 6 19.01 79.18 5.49
CA LEU A 6 19.13 77.86 6.12
C LEU A 6 18.67 76.80 5.11
N LYS A 7 19.59 76.06 4.57
CA LYS A 7 19.29 74.87 3.73
C LYS A 7 19.02 73.69 4.63
N ALA A 8 17.74 73.32 4.72
CA ALA A 8 17.32 72.06 5.34
C ALA A 8 17.70 70.91 4.39
N LEU A 9 18.57 70.03 4.83
CA LEU A 9 18.95 68.82 4.15
C LEU A 9 17.98 67.73 4.59
N LEU A 10 17.05 67.37 3.69
CA LEU A 10 16.09 66.27 3.92
C LEU A 10 16.80 64.98 3.58
N VAL A 11 17.21 64.18 4.58
CA VAL A 11 17.72 62.84 4.43
C VAL A 11 16.53 61.88 4.34
N LEU A 12 16.18 61.44 3.13
CA LEU A 12 15.25 60.34 2.89
C LEU A 12 16.00 59.05 3.22
N THR A 13 15.73 58.46 4.37
CA THR A 13 16.11 57.09 4.66
C THR A 13 15.10 56.15 4.00
N GLU A 14 15.44 55.58 2.88
CA GLU A 14 14.71 54.46 2.27
C GLU A 14 14.91 53.21 3.16
N PHE A 15 13.87 52.90 3.92
CA PHE A 15 13.77 51.65 4.67
C PHE A 15 13.36 50.55 3.69
N ALA A 16 14.38 49.90 3.08
CA ALA A 16 14.14 48.70 2.28
C ALA A 16 13.65 47.58 3.16
N LEU A 17 12.34 47.34 3.18
CA LEU A 17 11.74 46.13 3.73
C LEU A 17 12.19 44.93 2.91
N LEU A 18 13.23 44.25 3.35
CA LEU A 18 13.58 42.91 2.91
C LEU A 18 12.48 41.96 3.42
N ALA A 19 11.44 41.78 2.63
CA ALA A 19 10.47 40.69 2.83
C ALA A 19 11.24 39.37 2.57
N SER A 20 11.76 38.77 3.63
CA SER A 20 12.26 37.42 3.61
C SER A 20 11.05 36.51 3.32
N ALA A 21 10.89 36.11 2.06
CA ALA A 21 9.95 35.05 1.70
C ALA A 21 10.43 33.79 2.41
N ALA A 22 9.82 33.48 3.55
CA ALA A 22 9.96 32.18 4.19
C ALA A 22 9.49 31.13 3.18
N ARG A 23 10.45 30.48 2.50
CA ARG A 23 10.14 29.26 1.76
C ARG A 23 9.66 28.27 2.79
N ALA A 24 8.38 27.94 2.75
CA ALA A 24 7.84 26.79 3.46
C ALA A 24 8.59 25.57 2.90
N GLN A 25 9.55 25.06 3.66
CA GLN A 25 10.20 23.81 3.36
C GLN A 25 9.12 22.73 3.49
N SER A 26 8.87 22.03 2.40
CA SER A 26 8.08 20.81 2.49
C SER A 26 8.71 19.90 3.55
N PRO A 27 7.93 19.29 4.44
CA PRO A 27 8.48 18.35 5.41
C PRO A 27 9.29 17.28 4.67
N PRO A 28 10.39 16.78 5.26
CA PRO A 28 11.21 15.76 4.63
C PRO A 28 10.32 14.57 4.26
N SER A 29 10.42 14.14 3.00
CA SER A 29 9.74 12.94 2.55
C SER A 29 10.53 11.76 3.09
N HIS A 30 9.95 10.99 4.03
CA HIS A 30 10.54 9.77 4.57
C HIS A 30 10.22 8.55 3.69
N ALA A 31 9.77 8.80 2.45
CA ALA A 31 9.54 7.80 1.43
C ALA A 31 10.06 8.33 0.08
N LYS A 32 10.90 7.57 -0.59
CA LYS A 32 11.23 7.73 -2.01
C LYS A 32 10.36 6.77 -2.80
N ILE A 33 9.74 7.25 -3.89
CA ILE A 33 8.85 6.42 -4.71
C ILE A 33 9.39 6.43 -6.13
N GLU A 34 9.49 5.24 -6.73
CA GLU A 34 9.87 5.04 -8.12
C GLU A 34 8.75 4.34 -8.89
N LEU A 35 8.45 4.84 -10.09
CA LEU A 35 7.55 4.15 -11.02
C LEU A 35 8.40 3.27 -11.91
N ILE A 36 8.18 1.97 -11.83
CA ILE A 36 8.90 0.94 -12.57
C ILE A 36 7.93 0.06 -13.34
N ALA A 37 8.42 -0.68 -14.32
CA ALA A 37 7.61 -1.61 -15.10
C ALA A 37 8.38 -2.90 -15.40
N ASP A 38 7.62 -3.98 -15.63
CA ASP A 38 8.15 -5.26 -16.08
C ASP A 38 7.32 -5.77 -17.27
N LEU A 39 7.97 -5.97 -18.39
CA LEU A 39 7.39 -6.59 -19.56
C LEU A 39 7.89 -8.03 -19.68
N THR A 40 7.06 -8.99 -19.29
CA THR A 40 7.38 -10.41 -19.42
C THR A 40 6.78 -10.95 -20.71
N PRO A 41 7.60 -11.38 -21.69
CA PRO A 41 7.12 -12.07 -22.88
C PRO A 41 6.35 -13.34 -22.51
N SER A 42 5.21 -13.58 -23.16
CA SER A 42 4.43 -14.80 -23.00
C SER A 42 3.93 -15.25 -24.37
N PRO A 43 3.82 -16.55 -24.66
CA PRO A 43 3.28 -17.01 -25.94
C PRO A 43 1.92 -16.40 -26.22
N GLY A 44 1.81 -15.66 -27.33
CA GLY A 44 0.57 -15.01 -27.78
C GLY A 44 0.25 -13.64 -27.15
N HIS A 45 0.91 -13.24 -26.05
CA HIS A 45 0.75 -11.90 -25.46
C HIS A 45 1.86 -11.60 -24.46
N ALA A 46 2.22 -10.34 -24.38
CA ALA A 46 3.13 -9.87 -23.33
C ALA A 46 2.33 -9.57 -22.04
N ARG A 47 2.90 -9.95 -20.89
CA ARG A 47 2.39 -9.51 -19.59
C ARG A 47 3.14 -8.26 -19.17
N LEU A 48 2.43 -7.16 -19.10
CA LEU A 48 2.96 -5.88 -18.68
C LEU A 48 2.47 -5.56 -17.27
N TRP A 49 3.40 -5.13 -16.41
CA TRP A 49 3.12 -4.70 -15.06
C TRP A 49 3.67 -3.31 -14.82
N ALA A 50 2.92 -2.46 -14.14
CA ALA A 50 3.42 -1.25 -13.53
C ALA A 50 3.61 -1.48 -12.03
N GLY A 51 4.61 -0.84 -11.45
CA GLY A 51 4.92 -0.94 -10.04
C GLY A 51 5.30 0.39 -9.43
N LEU A 52 4.87 0.62 -8.22
CA LEU A 52 5.32 1.72 -7.37
C LEU A 52 6.23 1.13 -6.30
N LEU A 53 7.52 1.35 -6.44
CA LEU A 53 8.54 0.92 -5.51
C LEU A 53 8.73 2.03 -4.46
N PHE A 54 8.35 1.73 -3.23
CA PHE A 54 8.54 2.60 -2.09
C PHE A 54 9.80 2.19 -1.34
N HIS A 55 10.72 3.13 -1.13
CA HIS A 55 11.84 3.01 -0.20
C HIS A 55 11.56 3.93 0.98
N LEU A 56 11.52 3.37 2.16
CA LEU A 56 11.14 4.06 3.39
C LEU A 56 12.36 4.26 4.28
N ASP A 57 12.45 5.42 4.91
CA ASP A 57 13.48 5.67 5.90
C ASP A 57 13.33 4.68 7.09
N PRO A 58 14.41 4.31 7.78
CA PRO A 58 14.36 3.37 8.90
C PRO A 58 13.32 3.75 9.96
N GLY A 59 12.45 2.80 10.28
CA GLY A 59 11.37 2.93 11.25
C GLY A 59 10.15 3.71 10.75
N TRP A 60 10.14 4.13 9.48
CA TRP A 60 8.95 4.68 8.85
C TRP A 60 8.19 3.59 8.09
N HIS A 61 6.86 3.76 7.98
CA HIS A 61 6.00 2.80 7.29
C HIS A 61 4.94 3.50 6.44
N ILE A 62 4.45 2.77 5.44
CA ILE A 62 3.23 3.08 4.70
C ILE A 62 2.21 1.98 4.93
N TYR A 63 0.98 2.24 4.54
CA TYR A 63 -0.18 1.42 4.91
C TYR A 63 -0.55 0.40 3.84
N TRP A 64 -1.05 -0.74 4.31
CA TRP A 64 -1.73 -1.74 3.50
C TRP A 64 -3.14 -1.26 3.13
N GLN A 65 -3.84 -1.99 2.24
CA GLN A 65 -5.21 -1.64 1.80
C GLN A 65 -6.23 -1.49 2.95
N ASN A 66 -6.05 -2.16 4.06
CA ASN A 66 -6.65 -1.83 5.35
C ASN A 66 -5.53 -1.31 6.25
N ALA A 67 -5.57 -0.07 6.59
CA ALA A 67 -4.51 0.60 7.34
C ALA A 67 -4.39 0.14 8.80
N GLY A 68 -5.40 -0.51 9.35
CA GLY A 68 -5.48 -0.81 10.78
C GLY A 68 -6.18 0.31 11.54
N ASP A 69 -5.55 0.81 12.61
CA ASP A 69 -6.16 1.78 13.52
C ASP A 69 -5.89 3.23 13.11
N SER A 70 -4.84 3.49 12.32
CA SER A 70 -4.49 4.84 11.91
C SER A 70 -4.17 4.93 10.40
N GLY A 71 -3.98 6.15 9.90
CA GLY A 71 -3.55 6.43 8.54
C GLY A 71 -4.50 5.97 7.43
N GLU A 72 -3.97 5.90 6.23
CA GLU A 72 -4.73 5.46 5.05
C GLU A 72 -3.80 4.86 3.99
N PRO A 73 -4.30 3.90 3.18
CA PRO A 73 -3.51 3.29 2.11
C PRO A 73 -3.15 4.31 1.02
N PRO A 74 -2.05 4.07 0.28
CA PRO A 74 -1.73 4.84 -0.91
C PRO A 74 -2.89 4.84 -1.91
N LYS A 75 -3.22 6.03 -2.43
CA LYS A 75 -4.23 6.25 -3.48
C LYS A 75 -3.51 6.62 -4.76
N ILE A 76 -3.76 5.86 -5.82
CA ILE A 76 -3.04 5.99 -7.08
C ILE A 76 -4.04 6.27 -8.20
N ILE A 77 -3.78 7.34 -8.96
CA ILE A 77 -4.49 7.66 -10.18
C ILE A 77 -3.54 7.38 -11.33
N TRP A 78 -3.88 6.39 -12.13
CA TRP A 78 -3.11 6.00 -13.29
C TRP A 78 -3.59 6.74 -14.54
N ASN A 79 -2.62 7.21 -15.34
CA ASN A 79 -2.86 7.67 -16.69
C ASN A 79 -1.99 6.84 -17.64
N ILE A 80 -2.65 6.08 -18.51
CA ILE A 80 -2.05 5.16 -19.47
C ILE A 80 -2.65 5.42 -20.85
N PRO A 81 -1.97 5.05 -21.94
CA PRO A 81 -2.46 5.28 -23.29
C PRO A 81 -3.83 4.64 -23.57
N ALA A 82 -4.55 5.25 -24.52
CA ALA A 82 -5.85 4.73 -24.96
C ALA A 82 -5.73 3.28 -25.46
N GLY A 83 -6.71 2.45 -25.14
CA GLY A 83 -6.75 1.03 -25.49
C GLY A 83 -6.08 0.11 -24.46
N PHE A 84 -5.21 0.65 -23.58
CA PHE A 84 -4.69 -0.10 -22.44
C PHE A 84 -5.63 0.01 -21.25
N SER A 85 -5.59 -0.96 -20.35
CA SER A 85 -6.27 -0.88 -19.06
C SER A 85 -5.37 -1.39 -17.94
N ILE A 86 -5.47 -0.76 -16.76
CA ILE A 86 -4.73 -1.19 -15.58
C ILE A 86 -5.68 -1.90 -14.61
N GLY A 87 -5.23 -3.01 -14.06
CA GLY A 87 -5.98 -3.78 -13.07
C GLY A 87 -5.82 -3.22 -11.65
N PRO A 88 -6.42 -3.90 -10.68
CA PRO A 88 -6.26 -3.54 -9.28
C PRO A 88 -4.81 -3.76 -8.82
N ILE A 89 -4.44 -3.05 -7.75
CA ILE A 89 -3.14 -3.24 -7.11
C ILE A 89 -3.12 -4.63 -6.46
N GLU A 90 -2.06 -5.36 -6.72
CA GLU A 90 -1.71 -6.57 -5.99
C GLU A 90 -0.92 -6.17 -4.74
N TRP A 91 -1.56 -6.37 -3.58
CA TRP A 91 -1.01 -5.99 -2.30
C TRP A 91 -0.17 -7.11 -1.69
N PRO A 92 1.12 -6.90 -1.39
CA PRO A 92 1.90 -7.86 -0.60
C PRO A 92 1.25 -8.14 0.75
N ALA A 93 1.59 -9.27 1.37
CA ALA A 93 1.16 -9.59 2.72
C ALA A 93 1.65 -8.51 3.70
N PRO A 94 0.79 -7.92 4.54
CA PRO A 94 1.18 -6.84 5.43
C PRO A 94 1.90 -7.34 6.68
N LYS A 95 2.56 -6.41 7.38
CA LYS A 95 3.03 -6.57 8.76
C LYS A 95 2.07 -5.90 9.73
N ARG A 96 2.03 -6.38 10.99
CA ARG A 96 1.48 -5.63 12.13
C ARG A 96 2.55 -4.66 12.62
N LEU A 97 2.21 -3.39 12.66
CA LEU A 97 3.12 -2.30 13.02
C LEU A 97 2.55 -1.56 14.24
N GLY A 98 3.44 -0.93 15.00
CA GLY A 98 3.07 -0.22 16.22
C GLY A 98 3.02 -1.10 17.46
N SER A 99 2.64 -0.49 18.58
CA SER A 99 2.57 -1.12 19.88
C SER A 99 1.49 -0.48 20.75
N GLY A 100 1.06 -1.19 21.79
CA GLY A 100 0.02 -0.68 22.69
C GLY A 100 -1.37 -0.78 22.05
N SER A 101 -2.13 0.32 22.10
CA SER A 101 -3.52 0.35 21.65
C SER A 101 -3.71 0.69 20.17
N ILE A 102 -2.66 1.12 19.49
CA ILE A 102 -2.71 1.48 18.06
C ILE A 102 -1.89 0.48 17.28
N ILE A 103 -2.53 -0.28 16.43
CA ILE A 103 -1.91 -1.28 15.56
C ILE A 103 -2.27 -0.97 14.11
N ASP A 104 -1.25 -0.68 13.34
CA ASP A 104 -1.36 -0.43 11.92
C ASP A 104 -1.00 -1.68 11.12
N TYR A 105 -1.50 -1.74 9.90
CA TYR A 105 -1.17 -2.76 8.91
C TYR A 105 -0.46 -2.08 7.74
N GLY A 106 0.75 -2.52 7.44
CA GLY A 106 1.53 -1.82 6.44
C GLY A 106 2.88 -2.45 6.15
N TYR A 107 3.78 -1.62 5.66
CA TYR A 107 5.09 -2.02 5.15
C TYR A 107 6.16 -1.06 5.66
N GLU A 108 7.31 -1.62 6.00
CA GLU A 108 8.54 -0.93 6.36
C GLU A 108 9.62 -1.22 5.34
N ASP A 109 10.69 -0.44 5.36
CA ASP A 109 11.88 -0.57 4.54
C ASP A 109 11.57 -0.40 3.03
N GLU A 110 11.14 -1.45 2.38
CA GLU A 110 10.85 -1.45 0.95
C GLU A 110 9.58 -2.25 0.65
N VAL A 111 8.76 -1.72 -0.28
CA VAL A 111 7.62 -2.47 -0.82
C VAL A 111 7.34 -2.07 -2.26
N LEU A 112 7.04 -3.07 -3.10
CA LEU A 112 6.59 -2.89 -4.47
C LEU A 112 5.07 -3.17 -4.56
N LEU A 113 4.30 -2.12 -4.82
CA LEU A 113 2.87 -2.22 -5.12
C LEU A 113 2.71 -2.37 -6.64
N MET A 114 2.25 -3.54 -7.09
CA MET A 114 2.16 -3.89 -8.51
C MET A 114 0.73 -3.83 -9.02
N ALA A 115 0.57 -3.46 -10.30
CA ALA A 115 -0.71 -3.53 -11.00
C ALA A 115 -0.52 -4.09 -12.43
N PRO A 116 -1.34 -5.07 -12.86
CA PRO A 116 -1.24 -5.61 -14.20
C PRO A 116 -1.79 -4.63 -15.23
N ILE A 117 -1.09 -4.46 -16.34
CA ILE A 117 -1.55 -3.69 -17.48
C ILE A 117 -1.98 -4.66 -18.57
N ARG A 118 -3.20 -4.52 -19.07
CA ARG A 118 -3.72 -5.26 -20.22
C ARG A 118 -3.50 -4.46 -21.48
N THR A 119 -2.86 -5.08 -22.45
CA THR A 119 -2.66 -4.51 -23.78
C THR A 119 -3.90 -4.69 -24.64
N PRO A 120 -4.19 -3.79 -25.61
CA PRO A 120 -5.25 -4.02 -26.59
C PRO A 120 -4.94 -5.24 -27.46
N MET A 121 -5.97 -5.92 -27.98
CA MET A 121 -5.83 -7.12 -28.82
C MET A 121 -5.07 -6.85 -30.14
N SER A 122 -5.12 -5.63 -30.64
CA SER A 122 -4.42 -5.18 -31.84
C SER A 122 -3.08 -4.50 -31.54
N PHE A 123 -2.53 -4.73 -30.34
CA PHE A 123 -1.29 -4.11 -29.96
C PHE A 123 -0.13 -4.72 -30.74
N ASP A 124 0.41 -3.95 -31.67
CA ASP A 124 1.62 -4.24 -32.42
C ASP A 124 2.79 -3.47 -31.78
N SER A 125 3.77 -4.20 -31.27
CA SER A 125 4.98 -3.63 -30.67
C SER A 125 5.87 -2.95 -31.73
N GLU A 126 5.75 -3.32 -33.02
CA GLU A 126 6.60 -2.80 -34.09
C GLU A 126 6.29 -1.33 -34.44
N GLY A 127 5.05 -0.88 -34.21
CA GLY A 127 4.62 0.51 -34.47
C GLY A 127 4.78 1.49 -33.30
N HIS A 128 5.02 1.01 -32.08
CA HIS A 128 5.07 1.84 -30.86
C HIS A 128 6.46 1.80 -30.24
N GLN A 129 7.20 2.90 -30.34
CA GLN A 129 8.55 2.98 -29.77
C GLN A 129 8.55 3.08 -28.23
N ASN A 130 7.59 3.79 -27.65
CA ASN A 130 7.49 3.99 -26.21
C ASN A 130 6.04 4.03 -25.73
N MET A 131 5.78 3.41 -24.58
CA MET A 131 4.53 3.57 -23.83
C MET A 131 4.76 4.47 -22.62
N GLN A 132 3.98 5.54 -22.49
CA GLN A 132 4.05 6.40 -21.33
C GLN A 132 3.06 5.94 -20.26
N ILE A 133 3.56 5.69 -19.06
CA ILE A 133 2.76 5.41 -17.87
C ILE A 133 2.94 6.58 -16.91
N VAL A 134 1.84 7.14 -16.41
CA VAL A 134 1.88 8.19 -15.39
C VAL A 134 1.11 7.74 -14.17
N ALA A 135 1.63 8.01 -12.99
CA ALA A 135 1.01 7.73 -11.70
C ALA A 135 1.01 8.99 -10.82
N ASP A 136 -0.18 9.45 -10.45
CA ASP A 136 -0.37 10.44 -9.40
C ASP A 136 -0.66 9.70 -8.08
N VAL A 137 0.28 9.79 -7.15
CA VAL A 137 0.25 9.03 -5.89
C VAL A 137 0.03 9.98 -4.73
N LYS A 138 -0.97 9.67 -3.88
CA LYS A 138 -1.14 10.27 -2.56
C LYS A 138 -0.92 9.18 -1.53
N TYR A 139 -0.11 9.44 -0.51
CA TYR A 139 0.21 8.48 0.53
C TYR A 139 0.41 9.18 1.87
N VAL A 140 0.41 8.40 2.93
CA VAL A 140 0.82 8.83 4.26
C VAL A 140 1.96 7.95 4.70
N VAL A 141 3.05 8.55 5.17
CA VAL A 141 4.18 7.85 5.75
C VAL A 141 4.28 8.20 7.23
N CYS A 142 4.35 7.19 8.09
CA CYS A 142 4.25 7.38 9.53
C CYS A 142 5.39 6.69 10.29
N ARG A 143 5.70 7.27 11.46
CA ARG A 143 6.46 6.66 12.54
C ARG A 143 5.81 7.04 13.87
N GLU A 144 6.23 8.12 14.53
CA GLU A 144 5.58 8.73 15.68
C GLU A 144 4.57 9.82 15.24
N VAL A 145 4.84 10.40 14.09
CA VAL A 145 4.00 11.38 13.40
C VAL A 145 3.75 10.92 11.97
N CYS A 146 2.62 11.34 11.43
CA CYS A 146 2.23 10.99 10.07
C CYS A 146 2.41 12.19 9.14
N ASN A 147 3.15 11.98 8.06
CA ASN A 147 3.43 12.98 7.03
C ASN A 147 2.68 12.61 5.74
N PRO A 148 1.74 13.43 5.28
CA PRO A 148 1.12 13.23 3.98
C PRO A 148 2.11 13.55 2.86
N GLY A 149 2.19 12.67 1.86
CA GLY A 149 3.03 12.81 0.70
C GLY A 149 2.24 12.78 -0.61
N LYS A 150 2.83 13.35 -1.65
CA LYS A 150 2.34 13.28 -3.03
C LYS A 150 3.52 13.09 -3.98
N ALA A 151 3.32 12.27 -5.00
CA ALA A 151 4.28 12.11 -6.08
C ALA A 151 3.55 12.12 -7.42
N HIS A 152 4.15 12.78 -8.42
CA HIS A 152 3.77 12.69 -9.82
C HIS A 152 4.91 11.99 -10.54
N LEU A 153 4.67 10.80 -11.05
CA LEU A 153 5.69 9.92 -11.61
C LEU A 153 5.32 9.60 -13.06
N ALA A 154 6.32 9.66 -13.94
CA ALA A 154 6.14 9.33 -15.36
C ALA A 154 7.26 8.38 -15.79
N LEU A 155 6.89 7.33 -16.51
CA LEU A 155 7.78 6.33 -17.05
C LEU A 155 7.51 6.19 -18.55
N ALA A 156 8.56 6.34 -19.36
CA ALA A 156 8.54 6.00 -20.77
C ALA A 156 9.11 4.58 -20.92
N LEU A 157 8.25 3.59 -21.13
CA LEU A 157 8.64 2.20 -21.29
C LEU A 157 8.91 1.93 -22.77
N PRO A 158 10.14 1.57 -23.17
CA PRO A 158 10.47 1.19 -24.54
C PRO A 158 9.93 -0.23 -24.82
N ILE A 159 8.85 -0.32 -25.55
CA ILE A 159 8.17 -1.59 -25.81
C ILE A 159 8.96 -2.45 -26.81
N SER A 160 9.70 -1.80 -27.71
CA SER A 160 10.55 -2.47 -28.70
C SER A 160 11.86 -3.03 -28.13
N ASP A 161 12.30 -2.59 -26.94
CA ASP A 161 13.50 -3.06 -26.27
C ASP A 161 13.13 -3.98 -25.10
N ALA A 162 13.05 -5.28 -25.38
CA ALA A 162 12.71 -6.29 -24.38
C ALA A 162 13.74 -6.38 -23.24
N ALA A 163 15.00 -6.01 -23.46
CA ALA A 163 16.03 -6.03 -22.41
C ALA A 163 15.79 -4.90 -21.41
N GLN A 164 15.58 -3.67 -21.89
CA GLN A 164 15.30 -2.53 -21.04
C GLN A 164 13.92 -2.63 -20.37
N ALA A 165 12.94 -3.19 -21.06
CA ALA A 165 11.60 -3.43 -20.49
C ALA A 165 11.59 -4.48 -19.37
N ARG A 166 12.70 -5.20 -19.15
CA ARG A 166 12.90 -6.21 -18.11
C ARG A 166 13.94 -5.83 -17.07
N GLU A 167 14.37 -4.59 -17.04
CA GLU A 167 15.36 -4.11 -16.07
C GLU A 167 14.97 -4.42 -14.61
N TRP A 168 13.67 -4.35 -14.31
CA TRP A 168 13.10 -4.55 -12.97
C TRP A 168 12.48 -5.94 -12.75
N HIS A 169 12.75 -6.87 -13.67
CA HIS A 169 12.11 -8.19 -13.64
C HIS A 169 12.32 -8.94 -12.31
N GLU A 170 13.53 -8.90 -11.77
CA GLU A 170 13.85 -9.59 -10.51
C GLU A 170 13.07 -9.01 -9.33
N GLN A 171 12.94 -7.68 -9.23
CA GLN A 171 12.17 -7.00 -8.20
C GLN A 171 10.69 -7.39 -8.27
N PHE A 172 10.13 -7.45 -9.49
CA PHE A 172 8.75 -7.93 -9.67
C PHE A 172 8.59 -9.39 -9.27
N GLU A 173 9.53 -10.28 -9.61
CA GLU A 173 9.49 -11.69 -9.18
C GLU A 173 9.60 -11.84 -7.67
N GLN A 174 10.41 -11.04 -6.99
CA GLN A 174 10.48 -11.03 -5.53
C GLN A 174 9.19 -10.54 -4.91
N ALA A 175 8.61 -9.45 -5.44
CA ALA A 175 7.35 -8.93 -4.96
C ALA A 175 6.19 -9.91 -5.17
N ARG A 176 6.14 -10.64 -6.30
CA ARG A 176 5.12 -11.69 -6.56
C ARG A 176 5.10 -12.76 -5.48
N LYS A 177 6.25 -13.15 -4.94
CA LYS A 177 6.35 -14.13 -3.84
C LYS A 177 5.73 -13.64 -2.54
N GLN A 178 5.56 -12.33 -2.39
CA GLN A 178 4.95 -11.72 -1.21
C GLN A 178 3.43 -11.51 -1.36
N ILE A 179 2.88 -11.71 -2.58
CA ILE A 179 1.44 -11.60 -2.80
C ILE A 179 0.75 -12.82 -2.21
N PRO A 180 -0.27 -12.63 -1.34
CA PRO A 180 -1.00 -13.75 -0.77
C PRO A 180 -1.63 -14.64 -1.85
N GLU A 181 -1.43 -15.94 -1.77
CA GLU A 181 -2.04 -16.90 -2.67
C GLU A 181 -3.52 -17.14 -2.34
N PRO A 182 -4.35 -17.58 -3.28
CA PRO A 182 -5.66 -18.11 -2.94
C PRO A 182 -5.53 -19.30 -1.98
N ALA A 183 -6.39 -19.38 -0.99
CA ALA A 183 -6.42 -20.54 -0.10
C ALA A 183 -6.58 -21.84 -0.92
N PRO A 184 -5.86 -22.93 -0.58
CA PRO A 184 -6.04 -24.21 -1.23
C PRO A 184 -7.50 -24.68 -1.20
N ALA A 185 -8.00 -25.23 -2.31
CA ALA A 185 -9.39 -25.68 -2.41
C ALA A 185 -9.77 -26.78 -1.39
N ALA A 186 -8.78 -27.50 -0.87
CA ALA A 186 -8.96 -28.50 0.17
C ALA A 186 -9.30 -27.89 1.54
N TRP A 187 -9.03 -26.61 1.78
CA TRP A 187 -9.32 -25.96 3.05
C TRP A 187 -10.82 -25.68 3.16
N LYS A 188 -11.39 -26.05 4.31
CA LYS A 188 -12.77 -25.70 4.66
C LYS A 188 -12.72 -24.54 5.64
N ILE A 189 -13.16 -23.38 5.19
CA ILE A 189 -13.09 -22.13 5.95
C ILE A 189 -14.50 -21.74 6.37
N SER A 190 -14.70 -21.50 7.66
CA SER A 190 -15.96 -21.04 8.23
C SER A 190 -15.70 -19.96 9.28
N ALA A 191 -16.67 -19.07 9.46
CA ALA A 191 -16.60 -18.03 10.48
C ALA A 191 -17.91 -17.99 11.28
N ARG A 192 -17.81 -17.76 12.57
CA ARG A 192 -18.95 -17.65 13.49
C ARG A 192 -18.78 -16.40 14.35
N ALA A 193 -19.88 -15.67 14.52
CA ALA A 193 -19.97 -14.58 15.48
C ALA A 193 -20.50 -15.09 16.82
N GLY A 194 -19.82 -14.74 17.92
CA GLY A 194 -20.33 -14.80 19.29
C GLY A 194 -20.84 -13.44 19.74
N GLN A 195 -21.00 -13.24 21.05
CA GLN A 195 -21.48 -11.97 21.61
C GLN A 195 -20.53 -10.81 21.35
N ASN A 196 -19.23 -11.02 21.55
CA ASN A 196 -18.19 -9.98 21.38
C ASN A 196 -16.92 -10.55 20.72
N ASN A 197 -17.05 -11.63 19.98
CA ASN A 197 -15.92 -12.24 19.28
C ASN A 197 -16.33 -12.80 17.93
N LEU A 198 -15.32 -12.96 17.07
CA LEU A 198 -15.40 -13.70 15.82
C LEU A 198 -14.49 -14.92 15.95
N ILE A 199 -14.96 -16.07 15.52
CA ILE A 199 -14.18 -17.31 15.47
C ILE A 199 -14.06 -17.74 14.02
N LEU A 200 -12.84 -17.78 13.53
CA LEU A 200 -12.46 -18.29 12.22
C LEU A 200 -11.95 -19.72 12.39
N THR A 201 -12.58 -20.67 11.72
CA THR A 201 -12.16 -22.07 11.73
C THR A 201 -11.70 -22.48 10.34
N ILE A 202 -10.53 -23.11 10.27
CA ILE A 202 -9.93 -23.54 9.01
C ILE A 202 -9.50 -25.00 9.16
N ALA A 203 -10.18 -25.91 8.47
CA ALA A 203 -9.83 -27.32 8.42
C ALA A 203 -8.99 -27.61 7.17
N GLY A 204 -8.12 -28.62 7.27
CA GLY A 204 -7.23 -29.04 6.18
C GLY A 204 -5.95 -28.21 6.07
N VAL A 205 -5.68 -27.32 7.02
CA VAL A 205 -4.44 -26.54 7.11
C VAL A 205 -3.32 -27.41 7.69
N PRO A 206 -2.09 -27.33 7.16
CA PRO A 206 -0.92 -27.94 7.81
C PRO A 206 -0.74 -27.40 9.23
N PRO A 207 -0.13 -28.16 10.14
CA PRO A 207 0.24 -27.65 11.46
C PRO A 207 1.09 -26.39 11.33
N ALA A 208 0.70 -25.33 12.04
CA ALA A 208 1.43 -24.07 12.06
C ALA A 208 1.70 -23.64 13.50
N LYS A 209 2.89 -23.10 13.76
CA LYS A 209 3.31 -22.61 15.09
C LYS A 209 2.71 -21.24 15.40
N SER A 210 2.53 -20.45 14.37
CA SER A 210 1.92 -19.11 14.46
C SER A 210 0.96 -18.88 13.31
N VAL A 211 -0.14 -18.20 13.61
CA VAL A 211 -1.14 -17.82 12.61
C VAL A 211 -1.58 -16.39 12.89
N THR A 212 -1.50 -15.54 11.89
CA THR A 212 -1.96 -14.15 11.97
C THR A 212 -2.97 -13.88 10.86
N PHE A 213 -4.05 -13.22 11.21
CA PHE A 213 -5.08 -12.81 10.26
C PHE A 213 -5.14 -11.29 10.14
N PHE A 214 -5.18 -10.79 8.90
CA PHE A 214 -5.34 -9.40 8.56
C PHE A 214 -6.67 -9.20 7.83
N PRO A 215 -7.68 -8.57 8.44
CA PRO A 215 -8.97 -8.35 7.79
C PRO A 215 -8.85 -7.35 6.64
N LEU A 216 -9.59 -7.58 5.56
CA LEU A 216 -9.66 -6.61 4.45
C LEU A 216 -10.49 -5.38 4.80
N ALA A 217 -11.53 -5.53 5.60
CA ALA A 217 -12.35 -4.41 6.05
C ALA A 217 -11.87 -3.91 7.41
N ALA A 218 -11.75 -2.59 7.54
CA ALA A 218 -11.40 -1.94 8.78
C ALA A 218 -12.55 -2.05 9.81
N GLY A 219 -12.21 -1.90 11.10
CA GLY A 219 -13.18 -1.79 12.19
C GLY A 219 -13.97 -3.08 12.50
N MET A 220 -13.56 -4.24 11.97
CA MET A 220 -14.22 -5.52 12.28
C MET A 220 -13.74 -6.14 13.59
N ILE A 221 -12.45 -6.07 13.83
CA ILE A 221 -11.78 -6.65 15.01
C ILE A 221 -11.02 -5.58 15.76
N GLU A 222 -10.79 -5.79 17.03
CA GLU A 222 -9.90 -5.00 17.86
C GLU A 222 -8.45 -5.35 17.49
N ASN A 223 -7.80 -4.46 16.74
CA ASN A 223 -6.47 -4.77 16.19
C ASN A 223 -5.40 -4.94 17.28
N SER A 224 -5.53 -4.23 18.41
CA SER A 224 -4.61 -4.32 19.53
C SER A 224 -4.79 -5.61 20.36
N ALA A 225 -5.97 -6.23 20.29
CA ALA A 225 -6.23 -7.47 21.03
C ALA A 225 -5.44 -8.64 20.43
N PRO A 226 -5.00 -9.59 21.27
CA PRO A 226 -4.35 -10.80 20.78
C PRO A 226 -5.32 -11.66 19.98
N GLN A 227 -4.83 -12.23 18.89
CA GLN A 227 -5.54 -13.25 18.12
C GLN A 227 -5.26 -14.60 18.79
N LEU A 228 -6.29 -15.20 19.40
CA LEU A 228 -6.13 -16.42 20.16
C LEU A 228 -6.17 -17.62 19.22
N LEU A 229 -5.05 -18.33 19.12
CA LEU A 229 -4.89 -19.54 18.32
C LEU A 229 -5.19 -20.77 19.17
N ALA A 230 -6.10 -21.62 18.69
CA ALA A 230 -6.31 -22.97 19.18
C ALA A 230 -6.26 -23.95 18.01
N THR A 231 -5.82 -25.16 18.25
CA THR A 231 -5.74 -26.25 17.25
C THR A 231 -6.31 -27.51 17.84
N ASP A 232 -7.18 -28.18 17.10
CA ASP A 232 -7.72 -29.48 17.44
C ASP A 232 -7.84 -30.38 16.19
N ARG A 233 -8.58 -31.48 16.27
CA ARG A 233 -8.82 -32.40 15.15
C ARG A 233 -9.64 -31.78 14.02
N ALA A 234 -10.41 -30.72 14.30
CA ALA A 234 -11.18 -29.99 13.30
C ALA A 234 -10.35 -28.97 12.53
N GLY A 235 -9.17 -28.61 13.02
CA GLY A 235 -8.26 -27.68 12.36
C GLY A 235 -7.76 -26.54 13.26
N ILE A 236 -7.53 -25.40 12.65
CA ILE A 236 -7.10 -24.17 13.31
C ILE A 236 -8.31 -23.33 13.65
N HIS A 237 -8.33 -22.78 14.86
CA HIS A 237 -9.34 -21.84 15.34
C HIS A 237 -8.65 -20.55 15.75
N LEU A 238 -9.03 -19.45 15.11
CA LEU A 238 -8.60 -18.10 15.51
C LEU A 238 -9.79 -17.36 16.11
N THR A 239 -9.63 -16.90 17.34
CA THR A 239 -10.65 -16.08 18.01
C THR A 239 -10.16 -14.65 18.06
N PHE A 240 -10.99 -13.72 17.55
CA PHE A 240 -10.75 -12.28 17.54
C PHE A 240 -11.76 -11.60 18.45
N LYS A 241 -11.32 -10.61 19.21
CA LYS A 241 -12.22 -9.64 19.84
C LYS A 241 -12.83 -8.77 18.72
N MET A 242 -14.15 -8.61 18.72
CA MET A 242 -14.80 -7.63 17.82
C MET A 242 -14.44 -6.22 18.24
N SER A 243 -14.34 -5.32 17.28
CA SER A 243 -14.15 -3.90 17.56
C SER A 243 -15.40 -3.33 18.25
N ASP A 244 -15.19 -2.49 19.25
CA ASP A 244 -16.29 -1.78 19.93
C ASP A 244 -16.96 -0.75 18.98
N GLN A 245 -16.33 -0.43 17.84
CA GLN A 245 -16.88 0.41 16.78
C GLN A 245 -17.70 -0.37 15.73
N ALA A 246 -17.72 -1.70 15.81
CA ALA A 246 -18.46 -2.52 14.86
C ALA A 246 -19.98 -2.41 15.13
N TYR A 247 -20.77 -2.10 14.11
CA TYR A 247 -22.24 -2.10 14.16
C TYR A 247 -22.84 -3.52 14.15
N GLY A 248 -22.19 -4.47 14.82
CA GLY A 248 -22.58 -5.87 14.87
C GLY A 248 -21.66 -6.77 14.03
N PRO A 249 -21.97 -8.09 14.00
CA PRO A 249 -21.12 -9.04 13.30
C PRO A 249 -21.13 -8.79 11.78
N PRO A 250 -19.96 -8.86 11.12
CA PRO A 250 -19.89 -8.72 9.67
C PRO A 250 -20.58 -9.91 8.98
N LYS A 251 -21.16 -9.68 7.80
CA LYS A 251 -21.75 -10.78 6.99
C LYS A 251 -20.69 -11.71 6.40
N GLN A 252 -19.49 -11.19 6.17
CA GLN A 252 -18.35 -11.93 5.63
C GLN A 252 -17.07 -11.52 6.36
N LEU A 253 -16.23 -12.49 6.61
CA LEU A 253 -14.87 -12.30 7.09
C LEU A 253 -13.91 -12.61 5.92
N LYS A 254 -13.32 -11.58 5.34
CA LYS A 254 -12.31 -11.68 4.27
C LYS A 254 -11.01 -11.09 4.75
N GLY A 255 -9.89 -11.71 4.37
CA GLY A 255 -8.58 -11.22 4.79
C GLY A 255 -7.44 -12.05 4.26
N VAL A 256 -6.26 -11.72 4.78
CA VAL A 256 -5.03 -12.46 4.56
C VAL A 256 -4.69 -13.24 5.82
N LEU A 257 -4.49 -14.54 5.67
CA LEU A 257 -4.00 -15.43 6.70
C LEU A 257 -2.51 -15.67 6.46
N ILE A 258 -1.69 -15.45 7.46
CA ILE A 258 -0.24 -15.73 7.40
C ILE A 258 0.07 -16.88 8.36
N LEU A 259 0.69 -17.93 7.81
CA LEU A 259 1.17 -19.08 8.57
C LEU A 259 2.68 -18.98 8.74
N ASP A 260 3.15 -19.14 9.99
CA ASP A 260 4.56 -19.15 10.37
C ASP A 260 5.38 -17.95 9.84
N GLY A 261 4.69 -16.81 9.64
CA GLY A 261 5.30 -15.57 9.18
C GLY A 261 5.72 -15.55 7.70
N THR A 262 5.51 -16.62 6.95
CA THR A 262 6.05 -16.76 5.58
C THR A 262 5.01 -17.09 4.53
N SER A 263 4.04 -17.94 4.83
CA SER A 263 3.04 -18.38 3.85
C SER A 263 1.75 -17.58 4.01
N ALA A 264 1.41 -16.77 3.02
CA ALA A 264 0.26 -15.87 3.05
C ALA A 264 -0.84 -16.33 2.10
N TYR A 265 -2.09 -16.37 2.60
CA TYR A 265 -3.24 -16.85 1.84
C TYR A 265 -4.41 -15.87 1.91
N ARG A 266 -5.04 -15.58 0.77
CA ARG A 266 -6.32 -14.88 0.73
C ARG A 266 -7.42 -15.85 1.15
N ILE A 267 -8.16 -15.50 2.17
CA ILE A 267 -9.26 -16.32 2.69
C ILE A 267 -10.54 -15.51 2.77
N GLY A 268 -11.67 -16.24 2.79
CA GLY A 268 -12.98 -15.64 3.00
C GLY A 268 -14.00 -16.67 3.47
N ALA A 269 -14.88 -16.25 4.38
CA ALA A 269 -15.99 -17.06 4.88
C ALA A 269 -17.21 -16.20 5.11
N LEU A 270 -18.41 -16.77 4.93
CA LEU A 270 -19.65 -16.20 5.46
C LEU A 270 -19.64 -16.33 6.98
N VAL A 271 -20.09 -15.29 7.65
CA VAL A 271 -20.20 -15.31 9.12
C VAL A 271 -21.60 -15.75 9.51
N VAL A 272 -21.65 -16.83 10.28
CA VAL A 272 -22.91 -17.35 10.85
C VAL A 272 -23.07 -16.74 12.24
N SER A 273 -24.17 -16.04 12.48
CA SER A 273 -24.56 -15.59 13.82
C SER A 273 -25.31 -16.71 14.53
N LYS A 274 -25.09 -16.85 15.84
CA LYS A 274 -25.89 -17.76 16.68
C LYS A 274 -27.27 -17.22 16.91
#